data_50628983fa8a1418f1cd0b1a29f476f3
#
_entry.id   50628983fa8a1418f1cd0b1a29f476f3
#
_cell.length_a   1.000
_cell.length_b   1.000
_cell.length_c   1.000
_cell.angle_alpha   90.00
_cell.angle_beta   90.00
_cell.angle_gamma   90.00
#
_symmetry.space_group_name_H-M   'P 1'
#
loop_
_entity.id
_entity.type
_entity.pdbx_description
1 polymer ?
#
loop_
_entity_poly.entity_id
_entity_poly.type
_entity_poly.pdbx_seq_one_letter_code
_entity_poly.pdbx_strand_id
1 'polypeptide(L)'
;MSKQKIKVVISDLDGTLLNSDHTISAYTKSVFQELHEQNYLIIVATGRHHMDAMAIISSLELPVYLVTSNGARIHSPKKELLYSFNLEGDAVKSILSLDIDPEITTVLFKEKVWQTSKTNKKLNAFQKDLAYPPEVVDFAALDDYSAIKIFFTHDDHQKLVDLRDKILEDHSDVFSHAFSLPICLEFMDKSVDKSVAIAKILEKEGYSFDEAISFGDGFNDEKMLDAAGIGLIMGNAPENLKSKLPHLEVISTNNEDGVAKYLTEILEGFSVSF
;
A
#
# COMPACT_ATOMS: atom_id res chain seq x y z
N MET A 1 -10.61 -31.95 10.81
CA MET A 1 -9.87 -30.71 11.03
C MET A 1 -10.92 -29.66 11.36
N SER A 2 -10.84 -28.96 12.50
CA SER A 2 -11.76 -27.86 12.80
C SER A 2 -11.52 -26.77 11.76
N LYS A 3 -12.58 -26.29 11.08
CA LYS A 3 -12.47 -25.12 10.20
C LYS A 3 -11.88 -24.00 11.05
N GLN A 4 -10.71 -23.49 10.67
CA GLN A 4 -10.08 -22.37 11.35
C GLN A 4 -11.01 -21.17 11.18
N LYS A 5 -11.38 -20.54 12.27
CA LYS A 5 -12.37 -19.47 12.25
C LYS A 5 -11.67 -18.17 11.88
N ILE A 6 -12.05 -17.54 10.76
CA ILE A 6 -11.57 -16.23 10.37
C ILE A 6 -11.81 -15.22 11.50
N LYS A 7 -10.78 -14.46 11.85
CA LYS A 7 -10.75 -13.47 12.93
C LYS A 7 -10.11 -12.15 12.52
N VAL A 8 -9.42 -12.15 11.39
CA VAL A 8 -8.69 -10.99 10.88
C VAL A 8 -9.20 -10.65 9.50
N VAL A 9 -9.50 -9.38 9.27
CA VAL A 9 -9.83 -8.82 7.95
C VAL A 9 -8.70 -7.90 7.51
N ILE A 10 -8.13 -8.18 6.34
CA ILE A 10 -7.05 -7.42 5.72
C ILE A 10 -7.56 -6.88 4.41
N SER A 11 -7.46 -5.58 4.18
CA SER A 11 -7.90 -4.97 2.93
C SER A 11 -6.85 -4.00 2.40
N ASP A 12 -6.56 -4.06 1.09
CA ASP A 12 -5.98 -2.92 0.41
C ASP A 12 -7.00 -1.76 0.38
N LEU A 13 -6.54 -0.59 0.01
CA LEU A 13 -7.33 0.64 0.05
C LEU A 13 -7.81 1.06 -1.36
N ASP A 14 -6.87 1.37 -2.25
CA ASP A 14 -7.18 1.90 -3.58
C ASP A 14 -7.56 0.80 -4.57
N GLY A 15 -8.73 0.90 -5.19
CA GLY A 15 -9.22 -0.17 -6.07
C GLY A 15 -9.77 -1.38 -5.31
N THR A 16 -9.75 -1.37 -3.98
CA THR A 16 -10.25 -2.45 -3.13
C THR A 16 -11.33 -1.94 -2.17
N LEU A 17 -10.95 -1.20 -1.11
CA LEU A 17 -11.90 -0.65 -0.13
C LEU A 17 -12.54 0.66 -0.61
N LEU A 18 -11.82 1.44 -1.41
CA LEU A 18 -12.30 2.69 -2.01
C LEU A 18 -12.96 2.44 -3.36
N ASN A 19 -14.10 3.11 -3.57
CA ASN A 19 -14.72 3.22 -4.88
C ASN A 19 -13.96 4.21 -5.80
N SER A 20 -14.43 4.40 -7.03
CA SER A 20 -13.81 5.33 -8.01
C SER A 20 -13.85 6.79 -7.60
N ASP A 21 -14.68 7.18 -6.63
CA ASP A 21 -14.74 8.52 -6.05
C ASP A 21 -13.73 8.69 -4.89
N HIS A 22 -12.87 7.70 -4.67
CA HIS A 22 -11.90 7.63 -3.56
C HIS A 22 -12.56 7.73 -2.18
N THR A 23 -13.75 7.16 -2.03
CA THR A 23 -14.50 7.13 -0.77
C THR A 23 -14.87 5.71 -0.35
N ILE A 24 -15.04 5.50 0.96
CA ILE A 24 -15.61 4.27 1.52
C ILE A 24 -17.13 4.45 1.58
N SER A 25 -17.88 3.55 0.96
CA SER A 25 -19.35 3.64 0.93
C SER A 25 -19.97 3.51 2.32
N ALA A 26 -21.19 3.99 2.48
CA ALA A 26 -21.93 3.85 3.73
C ALA A 26 -22.20 2.37 4.07
N TYR A 27 -22.43 1.54 3.04
CA TYR A 27 -22.62 0.10 3.22
C TYR A 27 -21.33 -0.58 3.71
N THR A 28 -20.19 -0.30 3.08
CA THR A 28 -18.89 -0.83 3.54
C THR A 28 -18.60 -0.40 4.98
N LYS A 29 -18.87 0.85 5.34
CA LYS A 29 -18.70 1.33 6.73
C LYS A 29 -19.56 0.55 7.72
N SER A 30 -20.83 0.26 7.38
CA SER A 30 -21.74 -0.49 8.26
C SER A 30 -21.26 -1.93 8.48
N VAL A 31 -20.74 -2.60 7.43
CA VAL A 31 -20.19 -3.96 7.54
C VAL A 31 -18.92 -3.97 8.40
N PHE A 32 -18.04 -3.00 8.24
CA PHE A 32 -16.84 -2.88 9.08
C PHE A 32 -17.17 -2.57 10.53
N GLN A 33 -18.24 -1.80 10.80
CA GLN A 33 -18.73 -1.58 12.15
C GLN A 33 -19.21 -2.89 12.78
N GLU A 34 -19.96 -3.71 12.06
CA GLU A 34 -20.42 -5.01 12.54
C GLU A 34 -19.25 -5.97 12.81
N LEU A 35 -18.24 -6.01 11.95
CA LEU A 35 -17.01 -6.77 12.17
C LEU A 35 -16.33 -6.37 13.47
N HIS A 36 -16.22 -5.06 13.72
CA HIS A 36 -15.63 -4.54 14.95
C HIS A 36 -16.43 -4.96 16.18
N GLU A 37 -17.77 -4.90 16.14
CA GLU A 37 -18.65 -5.33 17.22
C GLU A 37 -18.53 -6.84 17.50
N GLN A 38 -18.21 -7.64 16.47
CA GLN A 38 -17.93 -9.07 16.58
C GLN A 38 -16.45 -9.38 16.92
N ASN A 39 -15.65 -8.36 17.25
CA ASN A 39 -14.25 -8.45 17.65
C ASN A 39 -13.32 -9.02 16.56
N TYR A 40 -13.55 -8.69 15.29
CA TYR A 40 -12.56 -8.94 14.26
C TYR A 40 -11.43 -7.92 14.35
N LEU A 41 -10.19 -8.39 14.12
CA LEU A 41 -9.05 -7.53 13.92
C LEU A 41 -9.11 -6.98 12.49
N ILE A 42 -9.03 -5.66 12.35
CA ILE A 42 -9.09 -4.99 11.05
C ILE A 42 -7.71 -4.39 10.71
N ILE A 43 -7.18 -4.73 9.56
CA ILE A 43 -5.91 -4.23 9.04
C ILE A 43 -6.16 -3.63 7.64
N VAL A 44 -5.78 -2.39 7.43
CA VAL A 44 -5.76 -1.77 6.10
C VAL A 44 -4.32 -1.59 5.66
N ALA A 45 -4.00 -2.07 4.44
CA ALA A 45 -2.64 -2.08 3.90
C ALA A 45 -2.59 -1.40 2.52
N THR A 46 -1.87 -0.28 2.40
CA THR A 46 -1.86 0.57 1.20
C THR A 46 -0.47 1.02 0.78
N GLY A 47 -0.30 1.34 -0.50
CA GLY A 47 0.88 2.04 -1.03
C GLY A 47 0.91 3.55 -0.70
N ARG A 48 -0.22 4.12 -0.23
CA ARG A 48 -0.29 5.54 0.14
C ARG A 48 0.63 5.87 1.30
N HIS A 49 1.01 7.15 1.37
CA HIS A 49 1.69 7.70 2.55
C HIS A 49 0.72 7.72 3.74
N HIS A 50 1.25 7.57 4.96
CA HIS A 50 0.41 7.47 6.17
C HIS A 50 -0.47 8.71 6.41
N MET A 51 -0.01 9.91 6.08
CA MET A 51 -0.79 11.13 6.26
C MET A 51 -2.07 11.12 5.40
N ASP A 52 -1.98 10.64 4.15
CA ASP A 52 -3.14 10.52 3.26
C ASP A 52 -4.06 9.38 3.69
N ALA A 53 -3.47 8.21 3.95
CA ALA A 53 -4.24 7.03 4.35
C ALA A 53 -4.98 7.24 5.67
N MET A 54 -4.35 7.87 6.67
CA MET A 54 -4.99 8.18 7.95
C MET A 54 -6.21 9.09 7.81
N ALA A 55 -6.16 10.09 6.93
CA ALA A 55 -7.29 10.97 6.66
C ALA A 55 -8.50 10.19 6.14
N ILE A 56 -8.27 9.29 5.18
CA ILE A 56 -9.31 8.44 4.59
C ILE A 56 -9.87 7.45 5.61
N ILE A 57 -8.98 6.70 6.29
CA ILE A 57 -9.36 5.63 7.24
C ILE A 57 -10.05 6.20 8.48
N SER A 58 -9.76 7.44 8.86
CA SER A 58 -10.50 8.10 9.94
C SER A 58 -12.00 8.19 9.68
N SER A 59 -12.45 8.12 8.41
CA SER A 59 -13.85 8.09 8.04
C SER A 59 -14.59 6.79 8.41
N LEU A 60 -13.86 5.72 8.74
CA LEU A 60 -14.45 4.49 9.28
C LEU A 60 -14.89 4.65 10.74
N GLU A 61 -14.28 5.59 11.48
CA GLU A 61 -14.50 5.79 12.92
C GLU A 61 -14.28 4.52 13.77
N LEU A 62 -13.37 3.65 13.32
CA LEU A 62 -13.05 2.36 13.92
C LEU A 62 -11.56 2.26 14.26
N PRO A 63 -11.20 1.45 15.27
CA PRO A 63 -9.82 1.14 15.56
C PRO A 63 -9.29 0.13 14.52
N VAL A 64 -8.43 0.59 13.62
CA VAL A 64 -7.81 -0.26 12.59
C VAL A 64 -6.28 -0.18 12.67
N TYR A 65 -5.59 -1.26 12.40
CA TYR A 65 -4.17 -1.24 12.09
C TYR A 65 -3.98 -0.69 10.67
N LEU A 66 -3.01 0.19 10.50
CA LEU A 66 -2.74 0.82 9.23
C LEU A 66 -1.31 0.54 8.78
N VAL A 67 -1.18 -0.20 7.69
CA VAL A 67 0.08 -0.45 6.97
C VAL A 67 0.13 0.49 5.78
N THR A 68 1.17 1.33 5.67
CA THR A 68 1.29 2.34 4.62
C THR A 68 2.63 2.27 3.91
N SER A 69 2.74 2.94 2.76
CA SER A 69 3.92 2.89 1.88
C SER A 69 4.35 1.44 1.63
N ASN A 70 3.39 0.57 1.28
CA ASN A 70 3.59 -0.86 1.00
C ASN A 70 4.25 -1.67 2.14
N GLY A 71 4.14 -1.22 3.40
CA GLY A 71 4.73 -1.89 4.56
C GLY A 71 5.85 -1.10 5.24
N ALA A 72 6.27 0.05 4.68
CA ALA A 72 7.32 0.86 5.28
C ALA A 72 6.91 1.52 6.61
N ARG A 73 5.60 1.62 6.88
CA ARG A 73 5.07 2.13 8.16
C ARG A 73 3.93 1.25 8.65
N ILE A 74 3.92 1.00 9.95
CA ILE A 74 2.83 0.32 10.66
C ILE A 74 2.37 1.21 11.80
N HIS A 75 1.10 1.58 11.79
CA HIS A 75 0.47 2.34 12.86
C HIS A 75 -0.56 1.50 13.60
N SER A 76 -0.62 1.66 14.92
CA SER A 76 -1.60 1.03 15.79
C SER A 76 -3.01 1.61 15.56
N PRO A 77 -4.07 0.94 16.08
CA PRO A 77 -5.42 1.51 16.13
C PRO A 77 -5.50 2.86 16.86
N LYS A 78 -4.53 3.17 17.72
CA LYS A 78 -4.39 4.47 18.40
C LYS A 78 -3.59 5.50 17.58
N LYS A 79 -3.27 5.18 16.32
CA LYS A 79 -2.46 6.00 15.42
C LYS A 79 -1.00 6.20 15.87
N GLU A 80 -0.50 5.34 16.75
CA GLU A 80 0.90 5.34 17.18
C GLU A 80 1.75 4.60 16.15
N LEU A 81 2.90 5.15 15.79
CA LEU A 81 3.86 4.49 14.91
C LEU A 81 4.50 3.33 15.67
N LEU A 82 4.30 2.10 15.19
CA LEU A 82 4.86 0.88 15.77
C LEU A 82 6.18 0.46 15.11
N TYR A 83 6.20 0.52 13.78
CA TYR A 83 7.36 0.13 12.97
C TYR A 83 7.59 1.13 11.84
N SER A 84 8.85 1.38 11.55
CA SER A 84 9.29 2.21 10.43
C SER A 84 10.48 1.55 9.74
N PHE A 85 10.43 1.52 8.41
CA PHE A 85 11.49 1.04 7.54
C PHE A 85 11.82 2.17 6.56
N ASN A 86 13.03 2.66 6.62
CA ASN A 86 13.53 3.70 5.73
C ASN A 86 14.56 3.11 4.79
N LEU A 87 14.64 3.70 3.63
CA LEU A 87 15.81 3.59 2.77
C LEU A 87 17.02 4.14 3.49
N GLU A 88 18.12 3.40 3.45
CA GLU A 88 19.40 3.85 3.99
C GLU A 88 19.89 5.11 3.29
N GLY A 89 20.32 6.12 4.07
CA GLY A 89 20.71 7.43 3.54
C GLY A 89 21.83 7.36 2.51
N ASP A 90 22.83 6.51 2.70
CA ASP A 90 23.95 6.33 1.75
C ASP A 90 23.48 5.75 0.41
N ALA A 91 22.53 4.81 0.43
CA ALA A 91 21.95 4.25 -0.78
C ALA A 91 21.10 5.29 -1.54
N VAL A 92 20.30 6.07 -0.82
CA VAL A 92 19.53 7.19 -1.40
C VAL A 92 20.47 8.23 -2.01
N LYS A 93 21.53 8.61 -1.29
CA LYS A 93 22.54 9.55 -1.78
C LYS A 93 23.23 9.05 -3.05
N SER A 94 23.53 7.76 -3.10
CA SER A 94 24.12 7.14 -4.30
C SER A 94 23.19 7.29 -5.52
N ILE A 95 21.88 6.98 -5.37
CA ILE A 95 20.90 7.16 -6.45
C ILE A 95 20.81 8.62 -6.89
N LEU A 96 20.72 9.56 -5.93
CA LEU A 96 20.62 10.98 -6.24
C LEU A 96 21.89 11.57 -6.89
N SER A 97 23.02 10.87 -6.77
CA SER A 97 24.29 11.23 -7.41
C SER A 97 24.42 10.70 -8.84
N LEU A 98 23.49 9.84 -9.29
CA LEU A 98 23.46 9.38 -10.67
C LEU A 98 23.16 10.55 -11.62
N ASP A 99 23.68 10.47 -12.84
CA ASP A 99 23.27 11.35 -13.92
C ASP A 99 21.85 10.94 -14.37
N ILE A 100 20.85 11.58 -13.73
CA ILE A 100 19.41 11.38 -13.99
C ILE A 100 18.98 12.42 -15.01
N ASP A 101 18.25 11.98 -16.03
CA ASP A 101 17.66 12.89 -17.03
C ASP A 101 16.95 14.07 -16.32
N PRO A 102 17.33 15.33 -16.60
CA PRO A 102 16.76 16.47 -15.92
C PRO A 102 15.26 16.69 -16.17
N GLU A 103 14.66 15.99 -17.14
CA GLU A 103 13.22 16.00 -17.36
C GLU A 103 12.47 15.11 -16.34
N ILE A 104 13.13 14.05 -15.81
CA ILE A 104 12.57 13.22 -14.75
C ILE A 104 12.45 14.05 -13.46
N THR A 105 11.30 13.99 -12.84
CA THR A 105 11.08 14.61 -11.53
C THR A 105 11.31 13.58 -10.43
N THR A 106 12.22 13.89 -9.51
CA THR A 106 12.57 13.06 -8.37
C THR A 106 11.92 13.61 -7.11
N VAL A 107 11.34 12.73 -6.32
CA VAL A 107 10.69 13.03 -5.04
C VAL A 107 11.17 12.08 -3.96
N LEU A 108 11.60 12.59 -2.81
CA LEU A 108 11.85 11.84 -1.60
C LEU A 108 10.65 11.96 -0.66
N PHE A 109 10.03 10.87 -0.32
CA PHE A 109 8.98 10.86 0.71
C PHE A 109 9.61 10.69 2.08
N LYS A 110 9.42 11.71 2.93
CA LYS A 110 9.84 11.74 4.34
C LYS A 110 8.62 11.55 5.25
N GLU A 111 8.83 11.54 6.56
CA GLU A 111 7.76 11.33 7.54
C GLU A 111 6.64 12.37 7.47
N LYS A 112 6.98 13.65 7.29
CA LYS A 112 6.02 14.77 7.35
C LYS A 112 6.03 15.67 6.12
N VAL A 113 6.89 15.40 5.17
CA VAL A 113 7.12 16.23 3.99
C VAL A 113 7.62 15.35 2.86
N TRP A 114 7.39 15.76 1.64
CA TRP A 114 8.05 15.18 0.49
C TRP A 114 8.94 16.24 -0.17
N GLN A 115 10.16 15.84 -0.47
CA GLN A 115 11.21 16.71 -0.97
C GLN A 115 11.42 16.49 -2.47
N THR A 116 11.57 17.58 -3.22
CA THR A 116 11.85 17.54 -4.65
C THR A 116 12.84 18.61 -5.04
N SER A 117 13.64 18.39 -6.08
CA SER A 117 14.56 19.43 -6.58
C SER A 117 13.87 20.48 -7.45
N LYS A 118 12.65 20.20 -7.92
CA LYS A 118 11.88 21.11 -8.79
C LYS A 118 10.39 20.83 -8.67
N THR A 119 9.59 21.84 -8.99
CA THR A 119 8.14 21.70 -9.15
C THR A 119 7.75 21.68 -10.63
N ASN A 120 6.67 21.00 -10.95
CA ASN A 120 6.04 21.05 -12.27
C ASN A 120 4.51 21.04 -12.12
N LYS A 121 3.80 21.27 -13.24
CA LYS A 121 2.31 21.34 -13.21
C LYS A 121 1.65 20.06 -12.71
N LYS A 122 2.22 18.88 -13.01
CA LYS A 122 1.66 17.59 -12.57
C LYS A 122 1.88 17.37 -11.09
N LEU A 123 3.10 17.66 -10.61
CA LEU A 123 3.41 17.58 -9.19
C LEU A 123 2.52 18.53 -8.38
N ASN A 124 2.30 19.75 -8.88
CA ASN A 124 1.38 20.72 -8.27
C ASN A 124 -0.09 20.28 -8.32
N ALA A 125 -0.52 19.56 -9.36
CA ALA A 125 -1.86 18.99 -9.43
C ALA A 125 -2.01 17.85 -8.41
N PHE A 126 -1.05 16.94 -8.35
CA PHE A 126 -0.98 15.87 -7.37
C PHE A 126 -0.96 16.39 -5.93
N GLN A 127 -0.26 17.51 -5.70
CA GLN A 127 -0.18 18.16 -4.38
C GLN A 127 -1.53 18.61 -3.83
N LYS A 128 -2.50 18.97 -4.69
CA LYS A 128 -3.83 19.44 -4.22
C LYS A 128 -4.60 18.38 -3.46
N ASP A 129 -4.30 17.12 -3.73
CA ASP A 129 -4.95 15.96 -3.13
C ASP A 129 -4.17 15.40 -1.92
N LEU A 130 -2.99 16.02 -1.61
CA LEU A 130 -2.15 15.58 -0.50
C LEU A 130 -2.31 16.46 0.74
N ALA A 131 -2.34 15.83 1.90
CA ALA A 131 -2.48 16.51 3.19
C ALA A 131 -1.21 17.26 3.65
N TYR A 132 -0.10 17.18 2.89
CA TYR A 132 1.20 17.74 3.26
C TYR A 132 1.92 18.34 2.04
N PRO A 133 2.62 19.48 2.22
CA PRO A 133 3.20 20.22 1.11
C PRO A 133 4.54 19.62 0.64
N PRO A 134 4.92 19.89 -0.63
CA PRO A 134 6.28 19.67 -1.09
C PRO A 134 7.25 20.69 -0.48
N GLU A 135 8.45 20.25 -0.27
CA GLU A 135 9.61 21.08 0.03
C GLU A 135 10.57 21.04 -1.16
N VAL A 136 10.85 22.20 -1.74
CA VAL A 136 11.86 22.29 -2.83
C VAL A 136 13.23 22.42 -2.20
N VAL A 137 14.12 21.47 -2.49
CA VAL A 137 15.43 21.35 -1.87
C VAL A 137 16.52 21.15 -2.91
N ASP A 138 17.75 21.46 -2.54
CA ASP A 138 18.93 20.99 -3.26
C ASP A 138 19.33 19.62 -2.70
N PHE A 139 19.16 18.59 -3.50
CA PHE A 139 19.54 17.23 -3.10
C PHE A 139 21.03 17.06 -2.80
N ALA A 140 21.90 17.91 -3.35
CA ALA A 140 23.33 17.86 -3.04
C ALA A 140 23.66 18.43 -1.65
N ALA A 141 22.76 19.19 -1.05
CA ALA A 141 22.94 19.89 0.23
C ALA A 141 22.09 19.31 1.37
N LEU A 142 21.53 18.12 1.22
CA LEU A 142 20.73 17.48 2.29
C LEU A 142 21.65 17.01 3.43
N ASP A 143 21.24 17.30 4.66
CA ASP A 143 21.87 16.78 5.88
C ASP A 143 21.46 15.32 6.17
N ASP A 144 20.24 14.93 5.76
CA ASP A 144 19.70 13.59 5.94
C ASP A 144 19.07 13.09 4.64
N TYR A 145 19.59 12.00 4.11
CA TYR A 145 19.12 11.33 2.89
C TYR A 145 18.14 10.19 3.17
N SER A 146 17.91 9.79 4.42
CA SER A 146 16.95 8.71 4.72
C SER A 146 15.56 9.07 4.17
N ALA A 147 14.86 8.11 3.60
CA ALA A 147 13.53 8.33 3.01
C ALA A 147 12.64 7.10 3.20
N ILE A 148 11.32 7.30 3.22
CA ILE A 148 10.35 6.20 3.20
C ILE A 148 10.39 5.52 1.84
N LYS A 149 10.42 6.33 0.77
CA LYS A 149 10.55 5.89 -0.62
C LYS A 149 11.11 7.00 -1.50
N ILE A 150 11.71 6.62 -2.61
CA ILE A 150 12.05 7.52 -3.72
C ILE A 150 11.01 7.29 -4.82
N PHE A 151 10.51 8.38 -5.38
CA PHE A 151 9.55 8.37 -6.45
C PHE A 151 10.09 9.18 -7.63
N PHE A 152 10.00 8.60 -8.83
CA PHE A 152 10.36 9.25 -10.08
C PHE A 152 9.14 9.35 -10.98
N THR A 153 8.96 10.48 -11.65
CA THR A 153 7.86 10.65 -12.60
C THR A 153 8.30 11.30 -13.89
N HIS A 154 7.82 10.74 -15.01
CA HIS A 154 8.00 11.23 -16.37
C HIS A 154 6.89 10.72 -17.27
N ASP A 155 6.52 11.47 -18.33
CA ASP A 155 5.48 11.06 -19.28
C ASP A 155 5.90 9.92 -20.19
N ASP A 156 7.18 9.87 -20.52
CA ASP A 156 7.76 8.77 -21.29
C ASP A 156 8.15 7.64 -20.33
N HIS A 157 7.40 6.54 -20.42
CA HIS A 157 7.63 5.34 -19.63
C HIS A 157 9.03 4.75 -19.84
N GLN A 158 9.56 4.81 -21.09
CA GLN A 158 10.87 4.20 -21.38
C GLN A 158 11.99 4.88 -20.61
N LYS A 159 11.94 6.19 -20.42
CA LYS A 159 12.92 6.91 -19.59
C LYS A 159 12.93 6.43 -18.13
N LEU A 160 11.77 6.07 -17.60
CA LEU A 160 11.68 5.50 -16.25
C LEU A 160 12.17 4.04 -16.19
N VAL A 161 11.94 3.27 -17.26
CA VAL A 161 12.50 1.91 -17.39
C VAL A 161 14.03 1.97 -17.44
N ASP A 162 14.60 2.85 -18.27
CA ASP A 162 16.06 3.02 -18.38
C ASP A 162 16.68 3.47 -17.04
N LEU A 163 16.01 4.39 -16.33
CA LEU A 163 16.44 4.82 -15.00
C LEU A 163 16.36 3.67 -13.98
N ARG A 164 15.28 2.88 -13.99
CA ARG A 164 15.15 1.69 -13.14
C ARG A 164 16.32 0.74 -13.33
N ASP A 165 16.61 0.41 -14.59
CA ASP A 165 17.67 -0.54 -14.94
C ASP A 165 19.04 -0.01 -14.48
N LYS A 166 19.32 1.28 -14.72
CA LYS A 166 20.52 1.95 -14.24
C LYS A 166 20.67 1.90 -12.72
N ILE A 167 19.59 2.13 -11.97
CA ILE A 167 19.63 2.05 -10.49
C ILE A 167 19.87 0.63 -10.02
N LEU A 168 19.24 -0.36 -10.67
CA LEU A 168 19.33 -1.76 -10.26
C LEU A 168 20.67 -2.42 -10.61
N GLU A 169 21.47 -1.86 -11.54
CA GLU A 169 22.83 -2.35 -11.82
C GLU A 169 23.67 -2.44 -10.55
N ASP A 170 23.61 -1.41 -9.68
CA ASP A 170 24.44 -1.31 -8.49
C ASP A 170 23.65 -1.53 -7.18
N HIS A 171 22.31 -1.52 -7.21
CA HIS A 171 21.47 -1.48 -6.01
C HIS A 171 20.35 -2.53 -5.98
N SER A 172 20.40 -3.57 -6.80
CA SER A 172 19.39 -4.63 -6.86
C SER A 172 19.19 -5.37 -5.52
N ASP A 173 20.20 -5.36 -4.66
CA ASP A 173 20.18 -6.01 -3.34
C ASP A 173 19.59 -5.12 -2.24
N VAL A 174 19.47 -3.81 -2.49
CA VAL A 174 19.02 -2.81 -1.49
C VAL A 174 17.57 -2.43 -1.70
N PHE A 175 17.12 -2.33 -2.96
CA PHE A 175 15.82 -1.79 -3.29
C PHE A 175 14.84 -2.82 -3.87
N SER A 176 13.60 -2.70 -3.47
CA SER A 176 12.45 -3.14 -4.25
C SER A 176 11.93 -1.96 -5.09
N HIS A 177 11.32 -2.24 -6.23
CA HIS A 177 10.74 -1.22 -7.09
C HIS A 177 9.37 -1.62 -7.60
N ALA A 178 8.56 -0.63 -7.95
CA ALA A 178 7.28 -0.81 -8.59
C ALA A 178 6.95 0.37 -9.51
N PHE A 179 6.20 0.09 -10.58
CA PHE A 179 5.49 1.12 -11.32
C PHE A 179 4.07 1.19 -10.77
N SER A 180 3.76 2.18 -9.92
CA SER A 180 2.40 2.41 -9.43
C SER A 180 1.46 2.90 -10.53
N LEU A 181 2.01 3.64 -11.50
CA LEU A 181 1.43 3.99 -12.79
C LEU A 181 2.54 3.91 -13.85
N PRO A 182 2.22 3.81 -15.16
CA PRO A 182 3.25 3.82 -16.20
C PRO A 182 4.19 5.03 -16.16
N ILE A 183 3.74 6.15 -15.60
CA ILE A 183 4.47 7.41 -15.46
C ILE A 183 5.10 7.58 -14.06
N CYS A 184 5.04 6.58 -13.21
CA CYS A 184 5.45 6.64 -11.80
C CYS A 184 6.27 5.41 -11.41
N LEU A 185 7.56 5.60 -11.17
CA LEU A 185 8.49 4.58 -10.68
C LEU A 185 8.82 4.85 -9.21
N GLU A 186 8.65 3.85 -8.36
CA GLU A 186 8.93 3.93 -6.93
C GLU A 186 10.03 2.95 -6.53
N PHE A 187 10.91 3.39 -5.62
CA PHE A 187 11.88 2.54 -4.94
C PHE A 187 11.67 2.60 -3.44
N MET A 188 11.69 1.43 -2.82
CA MET A 188 11.54 1.22 -1.39
C MET A 188 12.62 0.28 -0.90
N ASP A 189 12.82 0.18 0.41
CA ASP A 189 13.68 -0.84 0.98
C ASP A 189 13.24 -2.24 0.54
N LYS A 190 14.19 -3.11 0.23
CA LYS A 190 13.90 -4.47 -0.27
C LYS A 190 13.12 -5.34 0.71
N SER A 191 13.24 -5.07 2.00
CA SER A 191 12.49 -5.76 3.06
C SER A 191 11.05 -5.28 3.19
N VAL A 192 10.68 -4.16 2.52
CA VAL A 192 9.35 -3.58 2.61
C VAL A 192 8.38 -4.34 1.71
N ASP A 193 7.35 -4.90 2.33
CA ASP A 193 6.28 -5.66 1.69
C ASP A 193 5.05 -5.66 2.59
N LYS A 194 3.85 -5.55 2.00
CA LYS A 194 2.58 -5.56 2.77
C LYS A 194 2.46 -6.81 3.64
N SER A 195 2.79 -7.99 3.11
CA SER A 195 2.66 -9.26 3.84
C SER A 195 3.62 -9.34 5.03
N VAL A 196 4.84 -8.85 4.89
CA VAL A 196 5.83 -8.79 5.98
C VAL A 196 5.36 -7.85 7.09
N ALA A 197 4.80 -6.70 6.73
CA ALA A 197 4.26 -5.76 7.72
C ALA A 197 3.04 -6.33 8.44
N ILE A 198 2.13 -6.98 7.70
CA ILE A 198 0.95 -7.66 8.25
C ILE A 198 1.37 -8.79 9.20
N ALA A 199 2.37 -9.61 8.83
CA ALA A 199 2.89 -10.68 9.69
C ALA A 199 3.30 -10.16 11.07
N LYS A 200 3.95 -8.98 11.16
CA LYS A 200 4.33 -8.36 12.43
C LYS A 200 3.11 -7.95 13.27
N ILE A 201 2.02 -7.52 12.64
CA ILE A 201 0.77 -7.20 13.34
C ILE A 201 0.13 -8.50 13.85
N LEU A 202 0.03 -9.52 13.00
CA LEU A 202 -0.54 -10.81 13.36
C LEU A 202 0.20 -11.44 14.53
N GLU A 203 1.53 -11.50 14.47
CA GLU A 203 2.38 -12.01 15.56
C GLU A 203 2.11 -11.24 16.87
N LYS A 204 2.05 -9.91 16.82
CA LYS A 204 1.78 -9.05 17.97
C LYS A 204 0.40 -9.33 18.60
N GLU A 205 -0.61 -9.56 17.78
CA GLU A 205 -1.99 -9.78 18.22
C GLU A 205 -2.33 -11.26 18.48
N GLY A 206 -1.37 -12.17 18.24
CA GLY A 206 -1.52 -13.61 18.49
C GLY A 206 -2.34 -14.36 17.45
N TYR A 207 -2.36 -13.86 16.22
CA TYR A 207 -3.02 -14.48 15.06
C TYR A 207 -2.00 -15.00 14.03
N SER A 208 -2.49 -15.80 13.10
CA SER A 208 -1.76 -16.25 11.91
C SER A 208 -2.49 -15.82 10.63
N PHE A 209 -1.82 -15.92 9.50
CA PHE A 209 -2.46 -15.70 8.19
C PHE A 209 -3.61 -16.69 7.92
N ASP A 210 -3.55 -17.91 8.46
CA ASP A 210 -4.63 -18.89 8.30
C ASP A 210 -5.97 -18.43 8.91
N GLU A 211 -5.93 -17.49 9.86
CA GLU A 211 -7.10 -16.89 10.49
C GLU A 211 -7.54 -15.60 9.81
N ALA A 212 -6.87 -15.23 8.71
CA ALA A 212 -7.09 -13.98 8.00
C ALA A 212 -7.81 -14.21 6.67
N ILE A 213 -8.70 -13.25 6.36
CA ILE A 213 -9.22 -13.00 5.02
C ILE A 213 -8.59 -11.74 4.48
N SER A 214 -8.11 -11.75 3.23
CA SER A 214 -7.46 -10.60 2.60
C SER A 214 -8.10 -10.26 1.26
N PHE A 215 -8.14 -8.95 0.95
CA PHE A 215 -8.70 -8.38 -0.27
C PHE A 215 -7.67 -7.45 -0.93
N GLY A 216 -7.53 -7.54 -2.25
CA GLY A 216 -6.61 -6.70 -3.00
C GLY A 216 -6.85 -6.74 -4.50
N ASP A 217 -6.31 -5.75 -5.23
CA ASP A 217 -6.44 -5.65 -6.69
C ASP A 217 -5.11 -5.40 -7.41
N GLY A 218 -4.03 -5.11 -6.68
CA GLY A 218 -2.72 -4.76 -7.24
C GLY A 218 -1.65 -5.83 -7.08
N PHE A 219 -0.56 -5.72 -7.84
CA PHE A 219 0.60 -6.61 -7.70
C PHE A 219 1.30 -6.49 -6.34
N ASN A 220 1.19 -5.35 -5.68
CA ASN A 220 1.69 -5.13 -4.32
C ASN A 220 0.88 -5.88 -3.26
N ASP A 221 -0.28 -6.45 -3.64
CA ASP A 221 -1.14 -7.26 -2.77
C ASP A 221 -0.86 -8.76 -2.90
N GLU A 222 -0.18 -9.18 -3.97
CA GLU A 222 0.03 -10.57 -4.34
C GLU A 222 0.40 -11.45 -3.14
N LYS A 223 1.43 -11.07 -2.41
CA LYS A 223 1.94 -11.88 -1.30
C LYS A 223 0.99 -11.91 -0.09
N MET A 224 0.29 -10.82 0.20
CA MET A 224 -0.68 -10.83 1.29
C MET A 224 -1.94 -11.63 0.93
N LEU A 225 -2.33 -11.62 -0.35
CA LEU A 225 -3.44 -12.45 -0.86
C LEU A 225 -3.09 -13.93 -0.80
N ASP A 226 -1.89 -14.29 -1.28
CA ASP A 226 -1.42 -15.69 -1.32
C ASP A 226 -1.17 -16.27 0.08
N ALA A 227 -0.76 -15.43 1.04
CA ALA A 227 -0.48 -15.86 2.41
C ALA A 227 -1.73 -16.06 3.28
N ALA A 228 -2.83 -15.39 2.99
CA ALA A 228 -4.04 -15.42 3.82
C ALA A 228 -4.78 -16.76 3.71
N GLY A 229 -5.43 -17.18 4.80
CA GLY A 229 -6.29 -18.37 4.80
C GLY A 229 -7.42 -18.29 3.77
N ILE A 230 -7.89 -17.05 3.48
CA ILE A 230 -8.79 -16.73 2.38
C ILE A 230 -8.24 -15.48 1.68
N GLY A 231 -7.66 -15.65 0.49
CA GLY A 231 -7.24 -14.53 -0.37
C GLY A 231 -8.27 -14.28 -1.46
N LEU A 232 -8.66 -13.01 -1.67
CA LEU A 232 -9.71 -12.63 -2.61
C LEU A 232 -9.24 -11.50 -3.52
N ILE A 233 -9.33 -11.74 -4.81
CA ILE A 233 -8.95 -10.78 -5.84
C ILE A 233 -10.17 -9.96 -6.23
N MET A 234 -10.05 -8.64 -6.26
CA MET A 234 -11.13 -7.77 -6.71
C MET A 234 -11.44 -7.95 -8.19
N GLY A 235 -12.70 -7.82 -8.58
CA GLY A 235 -13.16 -7.94 -9.97
C GLY A 235 -12.51 -6.95 -10.93
N ASN A 236 -12.14 -5.76 -10.45
CA ASN A 236 -11.42 -4.73 -11.19
C ASN A 236 -9.90 -4.95 -11.29
N ALA A 237 -9.35 -5.98 -10.63
CA ALA A 237 -7.93 -6.31 -10.72
C ALA A 237 -7.52 -6.64 -12.17
N PRO A 238 -6.27 -6.31 -12.59
CA PRO A 238 -5.80 -6.61 -13.93
C PRO A 238 -5.69 -8.12 -14.18
N GLU A 239 -5.97 -8.56 -15.42
CA GLU A 239 -6.02 -9.96 -15.80
C GLU A 239 -4.69 -10.72 -15.58
N ASN A 240 -3.55 -10.03 -15.68
CA ASN A 240 -2.25 -10.62 -15.39
C ASN A 240 -2.05 -10.96 -13.91
N LEU A 241 -2.65 -10.20 -12.96
CA LEU A 241 -2.67 -10.57 -11.55
C LEU A 241 -3.57 -11.79 -11.31
N LYS A 242 -4.79 -11.80 -11.88
CA LYS A 242 -5.73 -12.93 -11.79
C LYS A 242 -5.10 -14.21 -12.35
N SER A 243 -4.40 -14.10 -13.48
CA SER A 243 -3.69 -15.23 -14.09
C SER A 243 -2.51 -15.72 -13.25
N LYS A 244 -1.89 -14.86 -12.45
CA LYS A 244 -0.77 -15.21 -11.57
C LYS A 244 -1.22 -15.95 -10.31
N LEU A 245 -2.43 -15.70 -9.85
CA LEU A 245 -3.04 -16.29 -8.66
C LEU A 245 -4.33 -17.09 -9.01
N PRO A 246 -4.26 -18.09 -9.90
CA PRO A 246 -5.44 -18.78 -10.44
C PRO A 246 -6.19 -19.64 -9.42
N HIS A 247 -5.60 -19.84 -8.24
CA HIS A 247 -6.20 -20.59 -7.13
C HIS A 247 -7.04 -19.70 -6.21
N LEU A 248 -6.98 -18.36 -6.36
CA LEU A 248 -7.76 -17.44 -5.57
C LEU A 248 -9.08 -17.07 -6.26
N GLU A 249 -10.11 -16.85 -5.47
CA GLU A 249 -11.41 -16.42 -5.95
C GLU A 249 -11.38 -14.95 -6.39
N VAL A 250 -12.05 -14.66 -7.51
CA VAL A 250 -12.29 -13.30 -7.98
C VAL A 250 -13.70 -12.89 -7.58
N ILE A 251 -13.81 -11.81 -6.80
CA ILE A 251 -15.07 -11.30 -6.29
C ILE A 251 -15.58 -10.07 -7.09
N SER A 252 -16.66 -9.44 -6.65
CA SER A 252 -17.19 -8.20 -7.24
C SER A 252 -16.16 -7.07 -7.23
N THR A 253 -16.40 -6.03 -8.02
CA THR A 253 -15.52 -4.86 -8.10
C THR A 253 -15.62 -3.97 -6.86
N ASN A 254 -14.64 -3.08 -6.67
CA ASN A 254 -14.66 -2.06 -5.62
C ASN A 254 -15.88 -1.10 -5.74
N ASN A 255 -16.31 -0.79 -6.97
CA ASN A 255 -17.50 0.05 -7.22
C ASN A 255 -18.83 -0.64 -6.88
N GLU A 256 -18.80 -1.94 -6.73
CA GLU A 256 -19.95 -2.76 -6.34
C GLU A 256 -19.93 -3.14 -4.86
N ASP A 257 -19.04 -2.52 -4.07
CA ASP A 257 -18.80 -2.87 -2.66
C ASP A 257 -18.39 -4.35 -2.46
N GLY A 258 -17.54 -4.88 -3.34
CA GLY A 258 -17.17 -6.29 -3.38
C GLY A 258 -16.66 -6.82 -2.03
N VAL A 259 -15.82 -6.05 -1.34
CA VAL A 259 -15.32 -6.39 0.01
C VAL A 259 -16.47 -6.55 1.00
N ALA A 260 -17.37 -5.57 1.08
CA ALA A 260 -18.47 -5.57 2.04
C ALA A 260 -19.47 -6.68 1.75
N LYS A 261 -19.81 -6.93 0.49
CA LYS A 261 -20.72 -8.04 0.10
C LYS A 261 -20.18 -9.39 0.55
N TYR A 262 -18.91 -9.65 0.28
CA TYR A 262 -18.29 -10.92 0.67
C TYR A 262 -18.21 -11.08 2.20
N LEU A 263 -17.87 -10.02 2.92
CA LEU A 263 -17.83 -10.03 4.39
C LEU A 263 -19.22 -10.21 5.01
N THR A 264 -20.28 -9.69 4.41
CA THR A 264 -21.66 -9.90 4.86
C THR A 264 -22.03 -11.38 4.78
N GLU A 265 -21.66 -12.09 3.72
CA GLU A 265 -21.90 -13.54 3.61
C GLU A 265 -21.20 -14.32 4.73
N ILE A 266 -19.99 -13.92 5.11
CA ILE A 266 -19.25 -14.52 6.23
C ILE A 266 -19.96 -14.23 7.57
N LEU A 267 -20.42 -13.01 7.79
CA LEU A 267 -21.10 -12.59 9.02
C LEU A 267 -22.44 -13.31 9.19
N GLU A 268 -23.17 -13.52 8.10
CA GLU A 268 -24.43 -14.26 8.08
C GLU A 268 -24.25 -15.79 8.19
N GLY A 269 -23.01 -16.27 8.26
CA GLY A 269 -22.69 -17.68 8.44
C GLY A 269 -22.88 -18.54 7.19
N PHE A 270 -22.98 -17.93 6.01
CA PHE A 270 -22.91 -18.66 4.75
C PHE A 270 -21.55 -19.36 4.65
N SER A 271 -21.58 -20.69 4.54
CA SER A 271 -20.36 -21.48 4.33
C SER A 271 -19.82 -21.15 2.95
N VAL A 272 -18.76 -20.36 2.91
CA VAL A 272 -17.96 -20.21 1.69
C VAL A 272 -17.45 -21.60 1.34
N SER A 273 -17.84 -22.11 0.17
CA SER A 273 -17.39 -23.42 -0.31
C SER A 273 -15.92 -23.28 -0.72
N PHE A 274 -15.05 -24.01 -0.01
CA PHE A 274 -13.61 -24.14 -0.33
C PHE A 274 -13.39 -25.30 -1.29
#